data_338d359e44bd5cde42ea44521e97c43b
#
_entry.id   338d359e44bd5cde42ea44521e97c43b
#
_cell.length_a   1.000
_cell.length_b   1.000
_cell.length_c   1.000
_cell.angle_alpha   90.00
_cell.angle_beta   90.00
_cell.angle_gamma   90.00
#
_symmetry.space_group_name_H-M   'P 1'
#
loop_
_entity.id
_entity.type
_entity.pdbx_description
1 polymer ?
#
loop_
_entity_poly.entity_id
_entity_poly.type
_entity_poly.pdbx_seq_one_letter_code
_entity_poly.pdbx_strand_id
1 'polypeptide(L)'
;EGWGQFDAAAATALLWTLDPTRPVDHASGWHDQGAGDYKSIHKYIFKVRPPHPDGRAFALTEYGGYSQVLDGHVWDKENSFGYRMYPDKAALTAAYRKLHEEQILPLLKKGLCVSIYTQLTDVELEVNGLFTYDRAVCKLDEAVVKEINQKLVL
;
A
#
# COMPACT_ATOMS: atom_id res chain seq x y z
N GLU A 1 -10.13 -9.26 2.71
CA GLU A 1 -9.09 -8.64 3.56
C GLU A 1 -9.62 -7.99 4.85
N GLY A 2 -10.77 -7.49 4.88
CA GLY A 2 -11.36 -6.82 6.04
C GLY A 2 -12.09 -7.79 6.98
N TRP A 3 -13.22 -7.35 7.48
CA TRP A 3 -14.09 -8.14 8.36
C TRP A 3 -14.84 -9.28 7.66
N GLY A 4 -14.75 -9.38 6.34
CA GLY A 4 -15.29 -10.51 5.58
C GLY A 4 -14.41 -11.75 5.55
N GLN A 5 -13.30 -11.76 6.27
CA GLN A 5 -12.40 -12.92 6.32
C GLN A 5 -13.07 -14.14 6.96
N PHE A 6 -12.93 -15.29 6.32
CA PHE A 6 -13.37 -16.58 6.83
C PHE A 6 -12.35 -17.67 6.46
N ASP A 7 -12.20 -18.67 7.30
CA ASP A 7 -11.31 -19.81 7.09
C ASP A 7 -9.84 -19.47 6.72
N ALA A 8 -9.35 -18.29 7.09
CA ALA A 8 -8.00 -17.83 6.72
C ALA A 8 -6.90 -18.80 7.20
N ALA A 9 -7.03 -19.33 8.40
CA ALA A 9 -6.07 -20.31 8.93
C ALA A 9 -6.10 -21.63 8.15
N ALA A 10 -7.28 -22.13 7.79
CA ALA A 10 -7.41 -23.36 7.01
C ALA A 10 -6.88 -23.18 5.58
N ALA A 11 -7.17 -22.03 4.94
CA ALA A 11 -6.62 -21.70 3.63
C ALA A 11 -5.09 -21.58 3.66
N THR A 12 -4.53 -20.97 4.70
CA THR A 12 -3.08 -20.88 4.90
C THR A 12 -2.44 -22.28 5.04
N ALA A 13 -3.01 -23.14 5.87
CA ALA A 13 -2.52 -24.50 6.04
C ALA A 13 -2.56 -25.31 4.74
N LEU A 14 -3.60 -25.13 3.94
CA LEU A 14 -3.70 -25.74 2.62
C LEU A 14 -2.60 -25.23 1.68
N LEU A 15 -2.37 -23.92 1.62
CA LEU A 15 -1.32 -23.32 0.78
C LEU A 15 0.07 -23.84 1.17
N TRP A 16 0.40 -23.92 2.45
CA TRP A 16 1.67 -24.53 2.91
C TRP A 16 1.82 -25.99 2.55
N THR A 17 0.72 -26.74 2.47
CA THR A 17 0.73 -28.14 2.01
C THR A 17 1.00 -28.24 0.51
N LEU A 18 0.42 -27.33 -0.27
CA LEU A 18 0.54 -27.31 -1.73
C LEU A 18 1.89 -26.74 -2.21
N ASP A 19 2.38 -25.71 -1.56
CA ASP A 19 3.67 -25.09 -1.86
C ASP A 19 4.38 -24.61 -0.59
N PRO A 20 5.23 -25.46 0.00
CA PRO A 20 6.00 -25.08 1.20
C PRO A 20 7.19 -24.17 0.90
N THR A 21 7.41 -23.79 -0.37
CA THR A 21 8.58 -22.99 -0.78
C THR A 21 8.32 -21.48 -0.74
N ARG A 22 7.06 -21.05 -0.63
CA ARG A 22 6.68 -19.64 -0.60
C ARG A 22 6.07 -19.24 0.73
N PRO A 23 6.44 -18.05 1.23
CA PRO A 23 5.74 -17.49 2.39
C PRO A 23 4.31 -17.10 2.01
N VAL A 24 3.40 -17.23 2.97
CA VAL A 24 1.96 -16.96 2.80
C VAL A 24 1.56 -15.72 3.57
N ASP A 25 0.96 -14.76 2.88
CA ASP A 25 0.19 -13.68 3.47
C ASP A 25 -1.29 -14.08 3.45
N HIS A 26 -1.84 -14.47 4.58
CA HIS A 26 -3.15 -15.12 4.67
C HIS A 26 -4.33 -14.19 4.45
N ALA A 27 -4.22 -12.98 4.95
CA ALA A 27 -5.22 -11.95 4.83
C ALA A 27 -4.58 -10.62 5.16
N SER A 28 -4.51 -9.78 4.17
CA SER A 28 -3.97 -8.44 4.30
C SER A 28 -4.88 -7.56 5.14
N GLY A 29 -4.32 -6.71 5.98
CA GLY A 29 -4.96 -5.52 6.20
C GLY A 29 -5.54 -5.13 7.52
N TRP A 30 -6.82 -5.09 7.57
CA TRP A 30 -7.58 -4.45 8.65
C TRP A 30 -7.76 -5.36 9.85
N HIS A 31 -7.84 -6.66 9.63
CA HIS A 31 -8.02 -7.69 10.65
C HIS A 31 -6.98 -8.78 10.50
N ASP A 32 -6.47 -9.26 11.62
CA ASP A 32 -5.45 -10.30 11.68
C ASP A 32 -6.00 -11.51 12.44
N GLN A 33 -6.10 -12.64 11.75
CA GLN A 33 -6.53 -13.92 12.35
C GLN A 33 -5.36 -14.76 12.87
N GLY A 34 -4.14 -14.22 12.85
CA GLY A 34 -2.98 -14.84 13.49
C GLY A 34 -2.35 -16.00 12.71
N ALA A 35 -2.61 -16.11 11.40
CA ALA A 35 -2.03 -17.13 10.54
C ALA A 35 -1.02 -16.52 9.54
N GLY A 36 -0.39 -17.35 8.71
CA GLY A 36 0.56 -16.93 7.68
C GLY A 36 1.94 -16.57 8.22
N ASP A 37 2.81 -16.17 7.29
CA ASP A 37 4.20 -15.80 7.57
C ASP A 37 4.37 -14.30 7.80
N TYR A 38 3.39 -13.52 7.35
CA TYR A 38 3.40 -12.06 7.45
C TYR A 38 2.36 -11.57 8.46
N LYS A 39 2.75 -10.54 9.20
CA LYS A 39 1.85 -9.67 9.93
C LYS A 39 1.57 -8.46 9.08
N SER A 40 0.55 -8.56 8.26
CA SER A 40 0.13 -7.54 7.31
C SER A 40 -0.74 -6.48 7.96
N ILE A 41 -0.50 -5.24 7.60
CA ILE A 41 -1.36 -4.12 8.00
C ILE A 41 -1.68 -3.20 6.81
N HIS A 42 -2.89 -2.62 6.83
CA HIS A 42 -3.30 -1.51 5.96
C HIS A 42 -3.32 -0.20 6.75
N LYS A 43 -2.79 0.89 6.15
CA LYS A 43 -2.74 2.17 6.84
C LYS A 43 -2.77 3.37 5.89
N TYR A 44 -3.90 4.07 5.85
CA TYR A 44 -4.10 5.20 4.94
C TYR A 44 -4.09 6.57 5.63
N ILE A 45 -4.88 6.75 6.69
CA ILE A 45 -5.16 8.05 7.27
C ILE A 45 -4.22 8.38 8.45
N PHE A 46 -3.94 7.37 9.27
CA PHE A 46 -3.18 7.55 10.50
C PHE A 46 -1.70 7.22 10.32
N LYS A 47 -0.87 7.73 11.23
CA LYS A 47 0.55 7.42 11.25
C LYS A 47 0.80 5.90 11.30
N VAL A 48 1.67 5.43 10.43
CA VAL A 48 2.10 4.02 10.43
C VAL A 48 2.96 3.75 11.66
N ARG A 49 2.64 2.67 12.36
CA ARG A 49 3.42 2.18 13.51
C ARG A 49 3.67 0.69 13.32
N PRO A 50 4.84 0.17 13.74
CA PRO A 50 5.07 -1.26 13.70
C PRO A 50 4.00 -1.96 14.56
N PRO A 51 3.50 -3.12 14.13
CA PRO A 51 2.61 -3.94 14.94
C PRO A 51 3.36 -4.54 16.12
N HIS A 52 2.63 -5.04 17.11
CA HIS A 52 3.24 -5.82 18.19
C HIS A 52 3.86 -7.10 17.59
N PRO A 53 5.14 -7.41 17.86
CA PRO A 53 5.80 -8.60 17.32
C PRO A 53 5.11 -9.90 17.80
N ASP A 54 4.97 -10.86 16.91
CA ASP A 54 4.43 -12.20 17.21
C ASP A 54 5.17 -13.32 16.47
N GLY A 55 6.39 -13.02 15.99
CA GLY A 55 7.23 -13.96 15.25
C GLY A 55 7.06 -13.91 13.73
N ARG A 56 5.99 -13.26 13.23
CA ARG A 56 5.76 -13.07 11.79
C ARG A 56 6.49 -11.83 11.26
N ALA A 57 6.78 -11.84 9.96
CA ALA A 57 7.44 -10.72 9.30
C ALA A 57 6.47 -9.51 9.16
N PHE A 58 6.92 -8.31 9.53
CA PHE A 58 6.11 -7.11 9.42
C PHE A 58 5.95 -6.66 7.97
N ALA A 59 4.73 -6.63 7.47
CA ALA A 59 4.36 -6.19 6.14
C ALA A 59 3.36 -5.03 6.20
N LEU A 60 3.64 -3.97 5.44
CA LEU A 60 2.70 -2.87 5.18
C LEU A 60 2.16 -3.08 3.76
N THR A 61 1.09 -3.84 3.66
CA THR A 61 0.56 -4.35 2.39
C THR A 61 -0.35 -3.39 1.66
N GLU A 62 -0.83 -2.35 2.35
CA GLU A 62 -1.45 -1.18 1.72
C GLU A 62 -1.20 0.08 2.54
N TYR A 63 -0.80 1.16 1.87
CA TYR A 63 -0.69 2.48 2.48
C TYR A 63 -0.65 3.59 1.43
N GLY A 64 -0.77 4.83 1.87
CA GLY A 64 -0.75 6.00 1.01
C GLY A 64 -2.14 6.41 0.59
N GLY A 65 -2.62 5.91 -0.54
CA GLY A 65 -3.93 6.28 -1.07
C GLY A 65 -4.05 7.77 -1.42
N TYR A 66 -2.93 8.43 -1.71
CA TYR A 66 -2.87 9.85 -2.06
C TYR A 66 -3.36 10.06 -3.48
N SER A 67 -4.24 11.02 -3.66
CA SER A 67 -5.11 11.10 -4.81
C SER A 67 -5.04 12.45 -5.50
N GLN A 68 -5.19 12.42 -6.81
CA GLN A 68 -5.37 13.60 -7.66
C GLN A 68 -6.30 13.25 -8.80
N VAL A 69 -7.31 14.07 -9.02
CA VAL A 69 -8.17 14.01 -10.23
C VAL A 69 -7.48 14.75 -11.37
N LEU A 70 -7.29 14.10 -12.50
CA LEU A 70 -6.83 14.73 -13.74
C LEU A 70 -7.94 14.69 -14.80
N ASP A 71 -8.40 15.86 -15.20
CA ASP A 71 -9.44 15.99 -16.22
C ASP A 71 -9.03 15.31 -17.53
N GLY A 72 -9.95 14.56 -18.12
CA GLY A 72 -9.72 13.80 -19.34
C GLY A 72 -9.01 12.47 -19.15
N HIS A 73 -8.57 12.13 -17.93
CA HIS A 73 -7.82 10.93 -17.61
C HIS A 73 -8.41 10.14 -16.44
N VAL A 74 -9.65 10.40 -16.06
CA VAL A 74 -10.37 9.70 -14.99
C VAL A 74 -11.56 8.93 -15.54
N TRP A 75 -11.95 7.88 -14.84
CA TRP A 75 -13.16 7.10 -15.15
C TRP A 75 -14.44 7.92 -14.95
N ASP A 76 -14.60 8.51 -13.77
CA ASP A 76 -15.72 9.36 -13.40
C ASP A 76 -15.22 10.49 -12.49
N LYS A 77 -15.28 11.71 -13.00
CA LYS A 77 -14.79 12.88 -12.28
C LYS A 77 -15.66 13.25 -11.08
N GLU A 78 -16.97 13.05 -11.18
CA GLU A 78 -17.93 13.53 -10.19
C GLU A 78 -17.98 12.60 -8.96
N ASN A 79 -17.76 11.29 -9.17
CA ASN A 79 -17.81 10.29 -8.13
C ASN A 79 -16.43 9.76 -7.70
N SER A 80 -15.36 10.47 -8.06
CA SER A 80 -13.99 10.04 -7.72
C SER A 80 -13.76 9.94 -6.22
N PHE A 81 -13.04 8.91 -5.81
CA PHE A 81 -12.66 8.64 -4.42
C PHE A 81 -11.15 8.61 -4.22
N GLY A 82 -10.71 9.03 -3.05
CA GLY A 82 -9.34 8.88 -2.56
C GLY A 82 -9.23 9.27 -1.09
N TYR A 83 -8.26 8.72 -0.38
CA TYR A 83 -8.10 8.96 1.06
C TYR A 83 -7.63 10.37 1.38
N ARG A 84 -6.78 10.96 0.52
CA ARG A 84 -6.33 12.36 0.60
C ARG A 84 -6.19 12.92 -0.78
N MET A 85 -6.92 14.00 -1.05
CA MET A 85 -6.90 14.68 -2.35
C MET A 85 -5.86 15.79 -2.36
N TYR A 86 -5.10 15.88 -3.46
CA TYR A 86 -4.11 16.93 -3.69
C TYR A 86 -4.45 17.70 -4.97
N PRO A 87 -4.19 19.02 -4.98
CA PRO A 87 -4.62 19.88 -6.07
C PRO A 87 -3.80 19.70 -7.35
N ASP A 88 -2.54 19.31 -7.23
CA ASP A 88 -1.62 19.23 -8.35
C ASP A 88 -0.49 18.22 -8.13
N LYS A 89 0.26 17.95 -9.18
CA LYS A 89 1.39 17.03 -9.22
C LYS A 89 2.48 17.39 -8.18
N ALA A 90 2.74 18.69 -7.99
CA ALA A 90 3.80 19.11 -7.07
C ALA A 90 3.41 18.81 -5.62
N ALA A 91 2.17 19.14 -5.22
CA ALA A 91 1.65 18.86 -3.89
C ALA A 91 1.56 17.35 -3.62
N LEU A 92 1.09 16.57 -4.60
CA LEU A 92 1.02 15.11 -4.51
C LEU A 92 2.42 14.51 -4.35
N THR A 93 3.39 14.94 -5.16
CA THR A 93 4.79 14.48 -5.08
C THR A 93 5.44 14.82 -3.75
N ALA A 94 5.23 16.05 -3.25
CA ALA A 94 5.75 16.46 -1.94
C ALA A 94 5.16 15.62 -0.81
N ALA A 95 3.87 15.33 -0.87
CA ALA A 95 3.20 14.49 0.11
C ALA A 95 3.70 13.03 0.08
N TYR A 96 3.92 12.46 -1.12
CA TYR A 96 4.52 11.13 -1.31
C TYR A 96 5.92 11.07 -0.68
N ARG A 97 6.79 12.04 -0.99
CA ARG A 97 8.13 12.14 -0.40
C ARG A 97 8.05 12.20 1.12
N LYS A 98 7.23 13.10 1.66
CA LYS A 98 7.07 13.27 3.10
C LYS A 98 6.59 11.99 3.80
N LEU A 99 5.61 11.30 3.22
CA LEU A 99 5.12 10.03 3.75
C LEU A 99 6.26 9.02 3.91
N HIS A 100 7.04 8.84 2.85
CA HIS A 100 8.13 7.87 2.85
C HIS A 100 9.27 8.27 3.80
N GLU A 101 9.74 9.50 3.73
CA GLU A 101 10.87 9.96 4.56
C GLU A 101 10.54 9.99 6.05
N GLU A 102 9.33 10.44 6.42
CA GLU A 102 8.95 10.59 7.83
C GLU A 102 8.33 9.34 8.45
N GLN A 103 7.74 8.45 7.65
CA GLN A 103 6.98 7.33 8.19
C GLN A 103 7.49 5.96 7.73
N ILE A 104 7.76 5.76 6.44
CA ILE A 104 8.05 4.43 5.91
C ILE A 104 9.53 4.06 6.08
N LEU A 105 10.46 4.91 5.63
CA LEU A 105 11.89 4.65 5.76
C LEU A 105 12.34 4.38 7.22
N PRO A 106 11.84 5.10 8.24
CA PRO A 106 12.17 4.77 9.63
C PRO A 106 11.69 3.40 10.10
N LEU A 107 10.69 2.80 9.42
CA LEU A 107 10.17 1.47 9.77
C LEU A 107 11.06 0.33 9.29
N LEU A 108 11.92 0.55 8.30
CA LEU A 108 12.92 -0.45 7.88
C LEU A 108 13.77 -0.90 9.08
N LYS A 109 14.25 0.06 9.89
CA LYS A 109 15.00 -0.23 11.13
C LYS A 109 14.15 -0.89 12.24
N LYS A 110 12.84 -1.00 12.04
CA LYS A 110 11.89 -1.63 12.97
C LYS A 110 11.31 -2.94 12.42
N GLY A 111 11.95 -3.49 11.39
CA GLY A 111 11.59 -4.78 10.82
C GLY A 111 10.54 -4.75 9.71
N LEU A 112 10.22 -3.58 9.15
CA LEU A 112 9.40 -3.53 7.93
C LEU A 112 10.16 -4.21 6.78
N CYS A 113 9.60 -5.30 6.23
CA CYS A 113 10.21 -6.07 5.15
C CYS A 113 9.38 -6.09 3.85
N VAL A 114 8.11 -5.67 3.92
CA VAL A 114 7.24 -5.51 2.74
C VAL A 114 6.56 -4.15 2.81
N SER A 115 6.55 -3.45 1.68
CA SER A 115 5.94 -2.11 1.56
C SER A 115 5.28 -2.00 0.20
N ILE A 116 3.93 -1.94 0.18
CA ILE A 116 3.12 -1.84 -1.04
C ILE A 116 2.29 -0.56 -1.00
N TYR A 117 2.69 0.40 -1.84
CA TYR A 117 1.96 1.66 -1.97
C TYR A 117 0.68 1.47 -2.79
N THR A 118 -0.41 2.02 -2.31
CA THR A 118 -1.71 2.03 -2.99
C THR A 118 -1.91 3.34 -3.75
N GLN A 119 -1.88 3.31 -5.11
CA GLN A 119 -1.66 2.13 -5.94
C GLN A 119 -0.91 2.50 -7.24
N LEU A 120 -0.66 1.54 -8.12
CA LEU A 120 0.10 1.80 -9.34
C LEU A 120 -0.69 2.63 -10.35
N THR A 121 -1.96 2.29 -10.60
CA THR A 121 -2.85 3.04 -11.51
C THR A 121 -4.17 3.33 -10.82
N ASP A 122 -4.84 4.41 -11.24
CA ASP A 122 -6.24 4.61 -10.86
C ASP A 122 -7.08 3.41 -11.30
N VAL A 123 -8.09 3.06 -10.51
CA VAL A 123 -9.03 1.97 -10.79
C VAL A 123 -10.45 2.48 -10.61
N GLU A 124 -11.18 2.58 -11.71
CA GLU A 124 -12.56 3.11 -11.73
C GLU A 124 -12.70 4.43 -10.95
N LEU A 125 -13.42 4.44 -9.85
CA LEU A 125 -13.65 5.63 -9.03
C LEU A 125 -12.45 6.00 -8.15
N GLU A 126 -11.54 5.06 -7.86
CA GLU A 126 -10.36 5.31 -7.06
C GLU A 126 -9.26 6.03 -7.84
N VAL A 127 -8.98 7.27 -7.45
CA VAL A 127 -7.99 8.14 -8.12
C VAL A 127 -6.70 8.30 -7.30
N ASN A 128 -6.23 7.26 -6.70
CA ASN A 128 -5.04 7.18 -5.85
C ASN A 128 -3.84 6.48 -6.50
N GLY A 129 -3.90 6.23 -7.80
CA GLY A 129 -2.80 5.67 -8.57
C GLY A 129 -1.62 6.64 -8.73
N LEU A 130 -0.42 6.08 -8.94
CA LEU A 130 0.74 6.83 -9.44
C LEU A 130 0.52 7.27 -10.88
N PHE A 131 -0.24 6.48 -11.65
CA PHE A 131 -0.67 6.76 -13.01
C PHE A 131 -2.18 6.95 -13.07
N THR A 132 -2.62 7.69 -14.10
CA THR A 132 -4.04 7.87 -14.41
C THR A 132 -4.72 6.55 -14.83
N TYR A 133 -6.05 6.52 -14.85
CA TYR A 133 -6.87 5.36 -15.22
C TYR A 133 -6.49 4.79 -16.59
N ASP A 134 -6.27 5.65 -17.59
CA ASP A 134 -5.83 5.27 -18.94
C ASP A 134 -4.32 4.99 -19.05
N ARG A 135 -3.57 5.14 -17.94
CA ARG A 135 -2.11 5.00 -17.85
C ARG A 135 -1.31 6.00 -18.68
N ALA A 136 -1.94 7.05 -19.21
CA ALA A 136 -1.31 8.03 -20.08
C ALA A 136 -0.42 9.02 -19.32
N VAL A 137 -0.75 9.32 -18.06
CA VAL A 137 -0.05 10.36 -17.29
C VAL A 137 0.46 9.80 -15.96
N CYS A 138 1.75 10.02 -15.68
CA CYS A 138 2.31 9.85 -14.34
C CYS A 138 1.97 11.09 -13.50
N LYS A 139 1.22 10.87 -12.40
CA LYS A 139 0.72 11.95 -11.53
C LYS A 139 1.77 12.48 -10.55
N LEU A 140 2.89 11.78 -10.39
CA LEU A 140 4.01 12.18 -9.54
C LEU A 140 5.24 12.49 -10.38
N ASP A 141 6.22 13.17 -9.77
CA ASP A 141 7.56 13.29 -10.34
C ASP A 141 8.28 11.94 -10.25
N GLU A 142 8.55 11.35 -11.42
CA GLU A 142 9.18 10.02 -11.52
C GLU A 142 10.56 9.97 -10.90
N ALA A 143 11.33 11.07 -10.98
CA ALA A 143 12.66 11.15 -10.38
C ALA A 143 12.57 11.04 -8.85
N VAL A 144 11.56 11.69 -8.24
CA VAL A 144 11.29 11.62 -6.80
C VAL A 144 10.87 10.22 -6.39
N VAL A 145 9.95 9.60 -7.14
CA VAL A 145 9.51 8.22 -6.86
C VAL A 145 10.68 7.25 -6.94
N LYS A 146 11.52 7.38 -7.97
CA LYS A 146 12.72 6.55 -8.14
C LYS A 146 13.72 6.75 -7.00
N GLU A 147 14.00 7.99 -6.61
CA GLU A 147 14.89 8.31 -5.48
C GLU A 147 14.40 7.68 -4.18
N ILE A 148 13.10 7.78 -3.89
CA ILE A 148 12.51 7.20 -2.70
C ILE A 148 12.58 5.67 -2.72
N ASN A 149 12.21 5.05 -3.85
CA ASN A 149 12.22 3.60 -3.97
C ASN A 149 13.63 3.01 -3.84
N GLN A 150 14.66 3.73 -4.28
CA GLN A 150 16.06 3.33 -4.06
C GLN A 150 16.47 3.31 -2.58
N LYS A 151 15.80 4.07 -1.72
CA LYS A 151 16.02 4.09 -0.27
C LYS A 151 15.29 2.96 0.47
N LEU A 152 14.33 2.32 -0.19
CA LEU A 152 13.54 1.21 0.38
C LEU A 152 14.22 -0.17 0.23
N VAL A 153 15.44 -0.20 -0.21
CA VAL A 153 16.24 -1.43 -0.30
C VAL A 153 16.82 -1.75 1.08
N LEU A 154 16.66 -3.00 1.53
CA LEU A 154 17.25 -3.55 2.76
C LEU A 154 18.71 -3.92 2.55
#